data_8e11926e7e3598e5f9bef9c3499073b0
#
_entry.id   8e11926e7e3598e5f9bef9c3499073b0
#
_cell.length_a   1.000
_cell.length_b   1.000
_cell.length_c   1.000
_cell.angle_alpha   90.00
_cell.angle_beta   90.00
_cell.angle_gamma   90.00
#
_symmetry.space_group_name_H-M   'P 1'
#
loop_
_entity.id
_entity.type
_entity.pdbx_description
1 polymer ?
#
loop_
_entity_poly.entity_id
_entity_poly.type
_entity_poly.pdbx_seq_one_letter_code
_entity_poly.pdbx_strand_id
1 'polypeptide(L)'
;DKYGGSFENRFRFPVEIVQCIKKYAGDDFPVSLRYSVVSKTKGWCKGAMPYETDFEEWGRDMEESEKAIKYLEDAGYDMFNCDNGTYDAWYWAHPPQYMPDNCNLSYVEHIKKFTSKPVVCAGRMDPVKAAEEIAAGRLDAVAIARQNLVDHEWVHKILEGREDEIKPCIRCHNGCFNFAKYKGFSNTQNLMDSLHLGRCALNPTTMQHTRYYIAPTKKAKRVAIIGGGIGGMESALVLHQQGNIPVIFEKTNELGGLFLTASAMTFKENDKELIRWYKREIEKAGIEVHFNTEVTDVNTIGKFDAVIIATGSTPRTMPMIPGFEKALTFTQLLKEKHEVGDKVLFLGGGQSSCEAAYDLLLNYGKHPIIVEYANDLVAAQATCLANTSYLRDAMEYHKVPVYLHSTVTEITDKGCTVKNVQTGESFFVECDNVVNGIGFVPTPVGGRTASRKVKGKETIFRVGDCVAIGNLRTVIWRAWDVCMKI
;
A
#
# COMPACT_ATOMS: atom_id res chain seq x y z
N ASP A 1 -37.63 -4.04 -18.36
CA ASP A 1 -36.27 -4.49 -18.63
C ASP A 1 -36.04 -5.86 -18.01
N LYS A 2 -35.53 -6.84 -18.78
CA LYS A 2 -35.44 -8.24 -18.31
C LYS A 2 -34.53 -8.43 -17.10
N TYR A 3 -33.45 -7.64 -16.99
CA TYR A 3 -32.42 -7.75 -15.95
C TYR A 3 -32.26 -6.48 -15.13
N GLY A 4 -33.28 -5.62 -15.11
CA GLY A 4 -33.28 -4.36 -14.36
C GLY A 4 -34.69 -3.95 -13.93
N GLY A 5 -34.78 -2.91 -13.14
CA GLY A 5 -36.05 -2.42 -12.57
C GLY A 5 -36.44 -3.17 -11.28
N SER A 6 -37.42 -4.09 -11.35
CA SER A 6 -37.89 -4.79 -10.13
C SER A 6 -36.80 -5.64 -9.47
N PHE A 7 -37.01 -5.96 -8.20
CA PHE A 7 -36.11 -6.81 -7.42
C PHE A 7 -35.82 -8.13 -8.15
N GLU A 8 -36.85 -8.86 -8.59
CA GLU A 8 -36.72 -10.15 -9.27
C GLU A 8 -35.92 -10.03 -10.57
N ASN A 9 -36.13 -8.95 -11.32
CA ASN A 9 -35.37 -8.72 -12.56
C ASN A 9 -33.90 -8.43 -12.29
N ARG A 10 -33.57 -7.65 -11.26
CA ARG A 10 -32.17 -7.36 -10.89
C ARG A 10 -31.43 -8.62 -10.40
N PHE A 11 -32.12 -9.54 -9.75
CA PHE A 11 -31.56 -10.83 -9.31
C PHE A 11 -31.76 -11.99 -10.28
N ARG A 12 -32.42 -11.77 -11.40
CA ARG A 12 -32.66 -12.81 -12.42
C ARG A 12 -31.35 -13.43 -12.93
N PHE A 13 -30.35 -12.63 -13.22
CA PHE A 13 -29.11 -13.13 -13.80
C PHE A 13 -28.35 -14.08 -12.84
N PRO A 14 -28.08 -13.75 -11.56
CA PRO A 14 -27.47 -14.70 -10.65
C PRO A 14 -28.35 -15.94 -10.41
N VAL A 15 -29.67 -15.84 -10.45
CA VAL A 15 -30.59 -17.00 -10.33
C VAL A 15 -30.42 -17.89 -11.57
N GLU A 16 -30.49 -17.35 -12.78
CA GLU A 16 -30.26 -18.12 -14.03
C GLU A 16 -28.89 -18.83 -14.03
N ILE A 17 -27.84 -18.20 -13.47
CA ILE A 17 -26.51 -18.80 -13.35
C ILE A 17 -26.53 -20.04 -12.45
N VAL A 18 -27.02 -19.93 -11.21
CA VAL A 18 -27.01 -21.07 -10.28
C VAL A 18 -27.88 -22.20 -10.78
N GLN A 19 -29.07 -21.91 -11.33
CA GLN A 19 -29.95 -22.90 -11.92
C GLN A 19 -29.30 -23.62 -13.13
N CYS A 20 -28.57 -22.87 -13.95
CA CYS A 20 -27.81 -23.45 -15.07
C CYS A 20 -26.70 -24.39 -14.56
N ILE A 21 -25.95 -23.98 -13.54
CA ILE A 21 -24.90 -24.81 -12.93
C ILE A 21 -25.52 -26.10 -12.38
N LYS A 22 -26.56 -26.00 -11.55
CA LYS A 22 -27.25 -27.17 -10.97
C LYS A 22 -27.80 -28.11 -12.04
N LYS A 23 -28.37 -27.58 -13.10
CA LYS A 23 -28.88 -28.38 -14.23
C LYS A 23 -27.81 -29.24 -14.90
N TYR A 24 -26.58 -28.72 -15.07
CA TYR A 24 -25.51 -29.41 -15.81
C TYR A 24 -24.55 -30.19 -14.92
N ALA A 25 -24.28 -29.70 -13.68
CA ALA A 25 -23.35 -30.33 -12.75
C ALA A 25 -24.05 -31.25 -11.72
N GLY A 26 -25.38 -31.16 -11.60
CA GLY A 26 -26.17 -31.85 -10.57
C GLY A 26 -26.55 -30.98 -9.40
N ASP A 27 -27.65 -31.31 -8.73
CA ASP A 27 -28.18 -30.53 -7.60
C ASP A 27 -27.23 -30.51 -6.39
N ASP A 28 -26.44 -31.56 -6.20
CA ASP A 28 -25.46 -31.67 -5.11
C ASP A 28 -24.14 -30.91 -5.39
N PHE A 29 -23.95 -30.37 -6.60
CA PHE A 29 -22.73 -29.60 -6.91
C PHE A 29 -22.75 -28.28 -6.14
N PRO A 30 -21.76 -28.00 -5.23
CA PRO A 30 -21.77 -26.81 -4.39
C PRO A 30 -21.49 -25.53 -5.19
N VAL A 31 -22.32 -24.51 -5.02
CA VAL A 31 -22.17 -23.22 -5.70
C VAL A 31 -22.05 -22.10 -4.66
N SER A 32 -20.90 -21.44 -4.63
CA SER A 32 -20.62 -20.28 -3.80
C SER A 32 -20.85 -18.98 -4.56
N LEU A 33 -21.46 -17.99 -3.93
CA LEU A 33 -21.62 -16.65 -4.45
C LEU A 33 -20.71 -15.65 -3.75
N ARG A 34 -19.96 -14.85 -4.51
CA ARG A 34 -19.38 -13.63 -3.98
C ARG A 34 -20.49 -12.59 -3.83
N TYR A 35 -20.75 -12.16 -2.60
CA TYR A 35 -21.90 -11.37 -2.23
C TYR A 35 -21.48 -10.07 -1.53
N SER A 36 -21.74 -8.92 -2.17
CA SER A 36 -21.59 -7.62 -1.51
C SER A 36 -22.83 -7.34 -0.68
N VAL A 37 -22.69 -7.23 0.64
CA VAL A 37 -23.83 -7.03 1.55
C VAL A 37 -24.46 -5.66 1.36
N VAL A 38 -23.63 -4.59 1.44
CA VAL A 38 -24.06 -3.20 1.20
C VAL A 38 -23.15 -2.57 0.17
N SER A 39 -23.72 -1.83 -0.76
CA SER A 39 -22.95 -1.20 -1.86
C SER A 39 -22.04 -0.09 -1.40
N LYS A 40 -22.40 0.64 -0.34
CA LYS A 40 -21.62 1.76 0.22
C LYS A 40 -21.32 2.87 -0.79
N THR A 41 -22.22 3.04 -1.76
CA THR A 41 -22.10 3.96 -2.89
C THR A 41 -23.03 5.14 -2.69
N LYS A 42 -22.51 6.36 -2.65
CA LYS A 42 -23.27 7.61 -2.53
C LYS A 42 -23.21 8.48 -3.79
N GLY A 43 -22.62 7.98 -4.84
CA GLY A 43 -22.49 8.67 -6.13
C GLY A 43 -21.53 7.95 -7.07
N TRP A 44 -21.42 8.44 -8.30
CA TRP A 44 -20.46 7.93 -9.28
C TRP A 44 -19.02 8.09 -8.79
N CYS A 45 -18.31 6.98 -8.66
CA CYS A 45 -16.95 6.90 -8.13
C CYS A 45 -16.80 7.48 -6.71
N LYS A 46 -17.89 7.52 -5.92
CA LYS A 46 -17.92 8.01 -4.54
C LYS A 46 -18.46 6.95 -3.61
N GLY A 47 -17.65 6.56 -2.63
CA GLY A 47 -18.03 5.68 -1.54
C GLY A 47 -18.37 6.45 -0.26
N ALA A 48 -19.14 5.82 0.64
CA ALA A 48 -19.31 6.32 2.00
C ALA A 48 -18.09 5.99 2.85
N MET A 49 -17.64 6.94 3.68
CA MET A 49 -16.53 6.70 4.61
C MET A 49 -16.93 5.63 5.65
N PRO A 50 -15.96 4.89 6.26
CA PRO A 50 -16.28 3.83 7.22
C PRO A 50 -17.13 4.26 8.43
N TYR A 51 -17.01 5.53 8.81
CA TYR A 51 -17.70 6.16 9.93
C TYR A 51 -18.86 7.07 9.51
N GLU A 52 -19.15 7.15 8.20
CA GLU A 52 -20.26 7.96 7.65
C GLU A 52 -21.54 7.15 7.71
N THR A 53 -22.52 7.65 8.46
CA THR A 53 -23.82 7.00 8.67
C THR A 53 -24.97 7.76 8.02
N ASP A 54 -24.77 9.04 7.70
CA ASP A 54 -25.77 9.93 7.12
C ASP A 54 -25.46 10.16 5.63
N PHE A 55 -25.83 9.18 4.79
CA PHE A 55 -25.73 9.27 3.33
C PHE A 55 -26.88 8.49 2.67
N GLU A 56 -27.29 8.93 1.49
CA GLU A 56 -28.22 8.19 0.65
C GLU A 56 -27.48 7.06 -0.09
N GLU A 57 -27.88 5.81 0.16
CA GLU A 57 -27.29 4.64 -0.54
C GLU A 57 -27.89 4.55 -1.96
N TRP A 58 -27.03 4.70 -2.98
CA TRP A 58 -27.44 4.59 -4.39
C TRP A 58 -27.52 3.14 -4.87
N GLY A 59 -26.91 2.23 -4.17
CA GLY A 59 -26.90 0.82 -4.52
C GLY A 59 -27.83 0.00 -3.62
N ARG A 60 -27.39 -1.20 -3.26
CA ARG A 60 -28.09 -2.08 -2.34
C ARG A 60 -27.80 -1.68 -0.91
N ASP A 61 -28.85 -1.42 -0.18
CA ASP A 61 -28.82 -1.22 1.27
C ASP A 61 -28.94 -2.56 2.04
N MET A 62 -29.03 -2.49 3.36
CA MET A 62 -29.13 -3.68 4.20
C MET A 62 -30.50 -4.35 4.07
N GLU A 63 -31.59 -3.60 3.97
CA GLU A 63 -32.94 -4.14 3.87
C GLU A 63 -33.13 -4.96 2.59
N GLU A 64 -32.66 -4.44 1.45
CA GLU A 64 -32.68 -5.22 0.20
C GLU A 64 -31.74 -6.44 0.30
N SER A 65 -30.61 -6.30 0.99
CA SER A 65 -29.65 -7.40 1.14
C SER A 65 -30.23 -8.57 1.93
N GLU A 66 -30.99 -8.30 2.98
CA GLU A 66 -31.70 -9.33 3.77
C GLU A 66 -32.66 -10.16 2.90
N LYS A 67 -33.43 -9.49 2.06
CA LYS A 67 -34.33 -10.15 1.10
C LYS A 67 -33.56 -10.93 0.04
N ALA A 68 -32.47 -10.34 -0.46
CA ALA A 68 -31.69 -10.89 -1.55
C ALA A 68 -30.93 -12.17 -1.17
N ILE A 69 -30.33 -12.23 0.02
CA ILE A 69 -29.58 -13.42 0.43
C ILE A 69 -30.52 -14.63 0.55
N LYS A 70 -31.72 -14.45 1.12
CA LYS A 70 -32.72 -15.51 1.19
C LYS A 70 -33.22 -15.93 -0.19
N TYR A 71 -33.49 -14.98 -1.07
CA TYR A 71 -33.95 -15.25 -2.44
C TYR A 71 -32.89 -16.04 -3.24
N LEU A 72 -31.61 -15.74 -3.04
CA LEU A 72 -30.52 -16.44 -3.67
C LEU A 72 -30.24 -17.83 -3.08
N GLU A 73 -30.42 -18.00 -1.75
CA GLU A 73 -30.43 -19.32 -1.10
C GLU A 73 -31.53 -20.21 -1.70
N ASP A 74 -32.75 -19.71 -1.79
CA ASP A 74 -33.90 -20.43 -2.36
C ASP A 74 -33.67 -20.77 -3.84
N ALA A 75 -32.88 -19.97 -4.58
CA ALA A 75 -32.50 -20.21 -5.95
C ALA A 75 -31.45 -21.34 -6.13
N GLY A 76 -30.74 -21.75 -5.06
CA GLY A 76 -29.78 -22.87 -5.07
C GLY A 76 -28.33 -22.54 -4.77
N TYR A 77 -28.01 -21.36 -4.24
CA TYR A 77 -26.66 -21.08 -3.75
C TYR A 77 -26.43 -21.79 -2.41
N ASP A 78 -25.24 -22.36 -2.23
CA ASP A 78 -24.88 -23.20 -1.08
C ASP A 78 -23.97 -22.48 -0.09
N MET A 79 -23.35 -21.37 -0.46
CA MET A 79 -22.44 -20.58 0.39
C MET A 79 -22.36 -19.13 -0.08
N PHE A 80 -22.22 -18.19 0.86
CA PHE A 80 -22.05 -16.77 0.57
C PHE A 80 -20.71 -16.27 1.08
N ASN A 81 -19.85 -15.82 0.16
CA ASN A 81 -18.58 -15.15 0.47
C ASN A 81 -18.83 -13.63 0.46
N CYS A 82 -18.97 -13.05 1.63
CA CYS A 82 -19.52 -11.73 1.86
C CYS A 82 -18.45 -10.66 2.07
N ASP A 83 -18.68 -9.50 1.49
CA ASP A 83 -18.00 -8.22 1.77
C ASP A 83 -18.95 -7.05 1.57
N ASN A 84 -18.42 -5.82 1.44
CA ASN A 84 -19.16 -4.63 1.05
C ASN A 84 -18.51 -3.94 -0.14
N GLY A 85 -19.24 -2.98 -0.69
CA GLY A 85 -18.72 -2.09 -1.72
C GLY A 85 -19.03 -2.53 -3.15
N THR A 86 -18.79 -1.59 -4.03
CA THR A 86 -18.91 -1.72 -5.49
C THR A 86 -17.67 -1.11 -6.14
N TYR A 87 -17.64 -1.05 -7.48
CA TYR A 87 -16.60 -0.31 -8.20
C TYR A 87 -16.64 1.20 -7.96
N ASP A 88 -17.76 1.76 -7.55
CA ASP A 88 -17.87 3.17 -7.16
C ASP A 88 -17.40 3.41 -5.72
N ALA A 89 -17.60 2.44 -4.84
CA ALA A 89 -17.10 2.42 -3.46
C ALA A 89 -15.88 1.47 -3.34
N TRP A 90 -14.87 1.67 -4.16
CA TRP A 90 -13.79 0.73 -4.41
C TRP A 90 -12.99 0.33 -3.16
N TYR A 91 -12.80 1.26 -2.22
CA TYR A 91 -12.07 0.99 -0.98
C TYR A 91 -12.85 0.13 0.03
N TRP A 92 -14.16 -0.09 -0.16
CA TRP A 92 -14.92 -1.09 0.58
C TRP A 92 -14.72 -2.50 -0.01
N ALA A 93 -14.77 -2.61 -1.34
CA ALA A 93 -14.54 -3.87 -2.03
C ALA A 93 -13.08 -4.34 -1.91
N HIS A 94 -12.15 -3.40 -1.83
CA HIS A 94 -10.70 -3.66 -1.71
C HIS A 94 -10.07 -2.78 -0.64
N PRO A 95 -10.29 -3.09 0.67
CA PRO A 95 -9.91 -2.19 1.75
C PRO A 95 -8.41 -1.89 1.80
N PRO A 96 -8.01 -0.59 1.65
CA PRO A 96 -6.63 -0.15 1.82
C PRO A 96 -6.24 -0.04 3.29
N GLN A 97 -5.02 0.43 3.55
CA GLN A 97 -4.49 0.58 4.91
C GLN A 97 -5.28 1.60 5.77
N TYR A 98 -5.98 2.54 5.14
CA TYR A 98 -6.80 3.57 5.84
C TYR A 98 -8.12 3.03 6.37
N MET A 99 -8.64 1.95 5.81
CA MET A 99 -9.86 1.31 6.29
C MET A 99 -9.60 0.60 7.63
N PRO A 100 -10.55 0.58 8.56
CA PRO A 100 -10.39 -0.15 9.80
C PRO A 100 -10.24 -1.66 9.56
N ASP A 101 -9.58 -2.36 10.48
CA ASP A 101 -9.57 -3.81 10.49
C ASP A 101 -10.98 -4.33 10.71
N ASN A 102 -11.30 -5.49 10.14
CA ASN A 102 -12.62 -6.12 10.23
C ASN A 102 -13.77 -5.23 9.70
N CYS A 103 -13.48 -4.33 8.73
CA CYS A 103 -14.41 -3.30 8.25
C CYS A 103 -15.76 -3.84 7.73
N ASN A 104 -15.80 -5.10 7.31
CA ASN A 104 -17.03 -5.74 6.81
C ASN A 104 -17.74 -6.62 7.86
N LEU A 105 -17.11 -6.85 9.02
CA LEU A 105 -17.55 -7.87 9.98
C LEU A 105 -18.99 -7.67 10.45
N SER A 106 -19.33 -6.49 10.95
CA SER A 106 -20.67 -6.21 11.50
C SER A 106 -21.80 -6.38 10.47
N TYR A 107 -21.53 -6.07 9.21
CA TYR A 107 -22.47 -6.26 8.10
C TYR A 107 -22.68 -7.75 7.81
N VAL A 108 -21.59 -8.51 7.82
CA VAL A 108 -21.62 -9.94 7.51
C VAL A 108 -22.24 -10.75 8.66
N GLU A 109 -21.97 -10.40 9.92
CA GLU A 109 -22.65 -10.97 11.09
C GLU A 109 -24.17 -10.70 11.06
N HIS A 110 -24.56 -9.52 10.61
CA HIS A 110 -25.96 -9.18 10.47
C HIS A 110 -26.64 -10.06 9.41
N ILE A 111 -26.05 -10.10 8.20
CA ILE A 111 -26.66 -10.82 7.07
C ILE A 111 -26.70 -12.35 7.30
N LYS A 112 -25.78 -12.92 8.08
CA LYS A 112 -25.81 -14.34 8.44
C LYS A 112 -27.10 -14.77 9.11
N LYS A 113 -27.81 -13.88 9.79
CA LYS A 113 -29.10 -14.18 10.45
C LYS A 113 -30.22 -14.46 9.47
N PHE A 114 -30.05 -14.14 8.19
CA PHE A 114 -31.05 -14.24 7.12
C PHE A 114 -30.83 -15.41 6.17
N THR A 115 -29.82 -16.25 6.42
CA THR A 115 -29.52 -17.44 5.61
C THR A 115 -29.16 -18.63 6.50
N SER A 116 -29.54 -19.84 6.07
CA SER A 116 -29.12 -21.09 6.69
C SER A 116 -27.76 -21.58 6.15
N LYS A 117 -27.28 -20.98 5.07
CA LYS A 117 -26.07 -21.41 4.38
C LYS A 117 -24.81 -20.85 5.07
N PRO A 118 -23.66 -21.50 4.88
CA PRO A 118 -22.38 -20.98 5.36
C PRO A 118 -22.08 -19.57 4.82
N VAL A 119 -21.62 -18.70 5.73
CA VAL A 119 -21.24 -17.32 5.42
C VAL A 119 -19.77 -17.11 5.73
N VAL A 120 -19.05 -16.62 4.73
CA VAL A 120 -17.60 -16.31 4.80
C VAL A 120 -17.45 -14.81 4.80
N CYS A 121 -16.71 -14.24 5.75
CA CYS A 121 -16.41 -12.80 5.80
C CYS A 121 -15.07 -12.49 5.13
N ALA A 122 -15.04 -11.51 4.23
CA ALA A 122 -13.82 -11.00 3.61
C ALA A 122 -13.63 -9.50 3.88
N GLY A 123 -12.39 -9.05 3.90
CA GLY A 123 -12.04 -7.63 4.02
C GLY A 123 -11.30 -7.28 5.31
N ARG A 124 -9.98 -7.20 5.24
CA ARG A 124 -9.09 -6.85 6.37
C ARG A 124 -9.35 -7.65 7.65
N MET A 125 -9.72 -8.92 7.52
CA MET A 125 -9.96 -9.76 8.68
C MET A 125 -8.68 -9.96 9.49
N ASP A 126 -8.77 -9.67 10.77
CA ASP A 126 -7.77 -10.05 11.76
C ASP A 126 -7.92 -11.53 12.11
N PRO A 127 -6.86 -12.36 12.07
CA PRO A 127 -6.98 -13.80 12.31
C PRO A 127 -7.45 -14.17 13.71
N VAL A 128 -7.08 -13.42 14.75
CA VAL A 128 -7.49 -13.67 16.14
C VAL A 128 -8.96 -13.37 16.26
N LYS A 129 -9.39 -12.19 15.80
CA LYS A 129 -10.81 -11.81 15.79
C LYS A 129 -11.64 -12.78 14.95
N ALA A 130 -11.15 -13.23 13.82
CA ALA A 130 -11.81 -14.22 12.99
C ALA A 130 -12.05 -15.54 13.74
N ALA A 131 -11.08 -16.05 14.47
CA ALA A 131 -11.20 -17.26 15.27
C ALA A 131 -12.27 -17.12 16.37
N GLU A 132 -12.31 -15.97 17.06
CA GLU A 132 -13.33 -15.65 18.06
C GLU A 132 -14.75 -15.65 17.47
N GLU A 133 -14.93 -15.02 16.30
CA GLU A 133 -16.23 -14.92 15.64
C GLU A 133 -16.73 -16.26 15.12
N ILE A 134 -15.84 -17.10 14.60
CA ILE A 134 -16.16 -18.46 14.17
C ILE A 134 -16.52 -19.33 15.39
N ALA A 135 -15.71 -19.28 16.45
CA ALA A 135 -16.00 -20.03 17.69
C ALA A 135 -17.33 -19.64 18.32
N ALA A 136 -17.74 -18.38 18.21
CA ALA A 136 -19.01 -17.88 18.69
C ALA A 136 -20.20 -18.17 17.73
N GLY A 137 -19.96 -18.78 16.57
CA GLY A 137 -21.00 -19.10 15.58
C GLY A 137 -21.57 -17.88 14.84
N ARG A 138 -20.88 -16.72 14.91
CA ARG A 138 -21.31 -15.50 14.19
C ARG A 138 -20.86 -15.48 12.74
N LEU A 139 -19.83 -16.28 12.39
CA LEU A 139 -19.36 -16.56 11.03
C LEU A 139 -19.08 -18.07 10.92
N ASP A 140 -19.02 -18.56 9.69
CA ASP A 140 -18.58 -19.94 9.42
C ASP A 140 -17.10 -20.00 8.97
N ALA A 141 -16.63 -18.97 8.30
CA ALA A 141 -15.24 -18.86 7.85
C ALA A 141 -14.86 -17.41 7.52
N VAL A 142 -13.58 -17.19 7.25
CA VAL A 142 -13.06 -15.93 6.71
C VAL A 142 -12.25 -16.15 5.43
N ALA A 143 -12.28 -15.16 4.52
CA ALA A 143 -11.51 -15.19 3.29
C ALA A 143 -10.32 -14.22 3.39
N ILE A 144 -9.12 -14.76 3.29
CA ILE A 144 -7.86 -14.02 3.32
C ILE A 144 -7.13 -14.24 2.00
N ALA A 145 -7.00 -13.19 1.18
CA ALA A 145 -6.38 -13.30 -0.15
C ALA A 145 -4.97 -12.69 -0.20
N ARG A 146 -4.85 -11.40 0.11
CA ARG A 146 -3.61 -10.64 -0.10
C ARG A 146 -2.44 -11.12 0.77
N GLN A 147 -2.71 -11.62 1.97
CA GLN A 147 -1.69 -12.20 2.83
C GLN A 147 -1.04 -13.43 2.17
N ASN A 148 -1.80 -14.27 1.47
CA ASN A 148 -1.28 -15.41 0.72
C ASN A 148 -0.33 -15.00 -0.43
N LEU A 149 -0.51 -13.80 -0.99
CA LEU A 149 0.37 -13.29 -2.05
C LEU A 149 1.73 -12.85 -1.51
N VAL A 150 1.78 -12.35 -0.28
CA VAL A 150 3.01 -11.85 0.32
C VAL A 150 3.79 -12.97 1.00
N ASP A 151 3.08 -13.88 1.65
CA ASP A 151 3.64 -15.03 2.36
C ASP A 151 2.71 -16.24 2.22
N HIS A 152 3.06 -17.15 1.33
CA HIS A 152 2.22 -18.32 1.06
C HIS A 152 2.29 -19.38 2.18
N GLU A 153 3.32 -19.32 3.05
CA GLU A 153 3.51 -20.21 4.19
C GLU A 153 2.82 -19.71 5.47
N TRP A 154 2.14 -18.56 5.43
CA TRP A 154 1.63 -17.90 6.64
C TRP A 154 0.71 -18.79 7.50
N VAL A 155 -0.10 -19.67 6.86
CA VAL A 155 -0.98 -20.61 7.59
C VAL A 155 -0.15 -21.68 8.29
N HIS A 156 0.85 -22.23 7.62
CA HIS A 156 1.77 -23.20 8.24
C HIS A 156 2.55 -22.59 9.41
N LYS A 157 3.02 -21.34 9.25
CA LYS A 157 3.68 -20.60 10.32
C LYS A 157 2.81 -20.43 11.55
N ILE A 158 1.51 -20.08 11.37
CA ILE A 158 0.55 -20.03 12.48
C ILE A 158 0.39 -21.40 13.16
N LEU A 159 0.19 -22.46 12.38
CA LEU A 159 0.00 -23.82 12.92
C LEU A 159 1.23 -24.34 13.68
N GLU A 160 2.40 -23.82 13.38
CA GLU A 160 3.68 -24.19 13.99
C GLU A 160 4.12 -23.21 15.10
N GLY A 161 3.32 -22.17 15.43
CA GLY A 161 3.66 -21.16 16.45
C GLY A 161 4.80 -20.24 16.03
N ARG A 162 4.92 -19.93 14.73
CA ARG A 162 5.95 -19.06 14.12
C ARG A 162 5.35 -17.79 13.51
N GLU A 163 4.38 -17.18 14.19
CA GLU A 163 3.65 -16.02 13.70
C GLU A 163 4.57 -14.81 13.47
N ASP A 164 5.63 -14.68 14.25
CA ASP A 164 6.66 -13.65 14.12
C ASP A 164 7.47 -13.73 12.82
N GLU A 165 7.47 -14.90 12.16
CA GLU A 165 8.11 -15.09 10.85
C GLU A 165 7.22 -14.70 9.67
N ILE A 166 5.95 -14.37 9.90
CA ILE A 166 5.02 -14.00 8.83
C ILE A 166 5.38 -12.63 8.28
N LYS A 167 5.70 -12.57 6.97
CA LYS A 167 5.84 -11.28 6.26
C LYS A 167 4.46 -10.64 6.08
N PRO A 168 4.18 -9.47 6.65
CA PRO A 168 2.83 -8.92 6.64
C PRO A 168 2.43 -8.30 5.30
N CYS A 169 1.16 -8.41 4.94
CA CYS A 169 0.58 -7.62 3.84
C CYS A 169 0.28 -6.19 4.31
N ILE A 170 0.94 -5.20 3.73
CA ILE A 170 0.76 -3.77 4.06
C ILE A 170 -0.42 -3.10 3.34
N ARG A 171 -1.22 -3.84 2.61
CA ARG A 171 -2.43 -3.36 1.92
C ARG A 171 -2.20 -2.17 0.97
N CYS A 172 -1.01 -2.13 0.35
CA CYS A 172 -0.60 -1.08 -0.59
C CYS A 172 -1.26 -1.19 -1.97
N HIS A 173 -1.78 -2.34 -2.33
CA HIS A 173 -2.37 -2.68 -3.65
C HIS A 173 -1.43 -2.53 -4.86
N ASN A 174 -0.17 -2.14 -4.67
CA ASN A 174 0.73 -1.77 -5.77
C ASN A 174 1.16 -2.94 -6.66
N GLY A 175 1.19 -4.17 -6.15
CA GLY A 175 1.58 -5.35 -6.92
C GLY A 175 0.41 -6.26 -7.28
N CYS A 176 -0.59 -6.39 -6.40
CA CYS A 176 -1.73 -7.27 -6.61
C CYS A 176 -2.81 -6.61 -7.47
N PHE A 177 -3.59 -5.72 -6.87
CA PHE A 177 -4.77 -5.19 -7.49
C PHE A 177 -4.47 -4.21 -8.63
N ASN A 178 -3.47 -3.37 -8.48
CA ASN A 178 -3.09 -2.39 -9.48
C ASN A 178 -2.52 -3.04 -10.76
N PHE A 179 -1.88 -4.23 -10.65
CA PHE A 179 -1.43 -5.00 -11.82
C PHE A 179 -2.51 -5.84 -12.46
N ALA A 180 -3.39 -6.45 -11.67
CA ALA A 180 -4.56 -7.16 -12.18
C ALA A 180 -5.53 -6.21 -12.87
N LYS A 181 -5.52 -4.94 -12.51
CA LYS A 181 -6.26 -3.89 -13.16
C LYS A 181 -5.74 -3.70 -14.58
N TYR A 182 -6.66 -3.82 -15.52
CA TYR A 182 -6.48 -3.79 -16.97
C TYR A 182 -5.58 -2.66 -17.51
N LYS A 183 -5.36 -1.59 -16.77
CA LYS A 183 -4.75 -0.37 -17.28
C LYS A 183 -3.25 -0.24 -17.00
N GLY A 184 -2.52 -1.21 -16.56
CA GLY A 184 -1.04 -1.34 -16.51
C GLY A 184 -0.13 -0.09 -16.48
N PHE A 185 -0.71 1.10 -16.46
CA PHE A 185 0.00 2.38 -16.59
C PHE A 185 0.81 2.81 -15.38
N SER A 186 0.73 2.05 -14.32
CA SER A 186 1.29 2.48 -13.05
C SER A 186 2.73 2.07 -12.84
N ASN A 187 3.44 1.64 -13.87
CA ASN A 187 4.79 1.14 -13.67
C ASN A 187 5.72 1.48 -14.83
N THR A 188 6.98 1.57 -14.50
CA THR A 188 8.07 1.69 -15.45
C THR A 188 8.52 0.34 -16.03
N GLN A 189 7.81 -0.75 -15.72
CA GLN A 189 8.12 -2.08 -16.21
C GLN A 189 7.42 -2.35 -17.52
N ASN A 190 8.00 -3.24 -18.31
CA ASN A 190 7.41 -3.70 -19.55
C ASN A 190 6.04 -4.37 -19.27
N LEU A 191 5.01 -4.01 -20.01
CA LEU A 191 3.67 -4.58 -19.93
C LEU A 191 3.66 -6.12 -20.07
N MET A 192 4.61 -6.66 -20.82
CA MET A 192 4.79 -8.11 -20.96
C MET A 192 5.11 -8.81 -19.64
N ASP A 193 5.71 -8.11 -18.68
CA ASP A 193 6.03 -8.67 -17.37
C ASP A 193 4.79 -8.85 -16.48
N SER A 194 3.76 -8.05 -16.70
CA SER A 194 2.54 -8.12 -15.88
C SER A 194 1.55 -9.15 -16.41
N LEU A 195 1.43 -9.32 -17.72
CA LEU A 195 0.42 -10.14 -18.39
C LEU A 195 -0.98 -10.02 -17.76
N HIS A 196 -1.26 -8.87 -17.16
CA HIS A 196 -2.46 -8.57 -16.35
C HIS A 196 -2.69 -9.51 -15.15
N LEU A 197 -1.66 -10.23 -14.72
CA LEU A 197 -1.71 -11.10 -13.55
C LEU A 197 -1.44 -10.32 -12.26
N GLY A 198 -2.13 -10.71 -11.19
CA GLY A 198 -1.84 -10.20 -9.85
C GLY A 198 -0.41 -10.57 -9.42
N ARG A 199 0.28 -9.62 -8.82
CA ARG A 199 1.62 -9.76 -8.24
C ARG A 199 1.58 -9.30 -6.79
N CYS A 200 2.69 -9.41 -6.08
CA CYS A 200 2.86 -8.74 -4.79
C CYS A 200 3.99 -7.73 -4.85
N ALA A 201 3.79 -6.55 -4.27
CA ALA A 201 4.84 -5.54 -4.16
C ALA A 201 6.01 -6.00 -3.28
N LEU A 202 5.69 -6.78 -2.24
CA LEU A 202 6.64 -7.25 -1.23
C LEU A 202 7.22 -8.63 -1.53
N ASN A 203 6.61 -9.37 -2.46
CA ASN A 203 7.05 -10.71 -2.84
C ASN A 203 7.13 -10.83 -4.37
N PRO A 204 8.30 -10.60 -4.97
CA PRO A 204 8.48 -10.72 -6.42
C PRO A 204 8.25 -12.12 -6.96
N THR A 205 8.38 -13.19 -6.13
CA THR A 205 8.18 -14.58 -6.58
C THR A 205 6.73 -14.90 -6.92
N THR A 206 5.76 -14.13 -6.36
CA THR A 206 4.33 -14.33 -6.62
C THR A 206 4.03 -14.30 -8.13
N MET A 207 3.54 -15.43 -8.66
CA MET A 207 3.30 -15.66 -10.09
C MET A 207 4.53 -15.48 -11.00
N GLN A 208 5.75 -15.50 -10.43
CA GLN A 208 7.02 -15.32 -11.16
C GLN A 208 8.14 -16.25 -10.66
N HIS A 209 7.82 -17.43 -10.15
CA HIS A 209 8.78 -18.38 -9.60
C HIS A 209 9.85 -18.85 -10.61
N THR A 210 9.58 -18.80 -11.89
CA THR A 210 10.57 -19.12 -12.93
C THR A 210 11.58 -18.01 -13.16
N ARG A 211 11.21 -16.75 -12.91
CA ARG A 211 12.09 -15.58 -13.04
C ARG A 211 12.90 -15.35 -11.75
N TYR A 212 12.27 -15.48 -10.62
CA TYR A 212 12.85 -15.20 -9.30
C TYR A 212 13.03 -16.49 -8.50
N TYR A 213 13.75 -17.43 -9.08
CA TYR A 213 14.14 -18.67 -8.40
C TYR A 213 15.45 -18.45 -7.65
N ILE A 214 15.45 -18.68 -6.33
CA ILE A 214 16.66 -18.62 -5.50
C ILE A 214 17.36 -19.96 -5.59
N ALA A 215 18.51 -19.97 -6.31
CA ALA A 215 19.40 -21.12 -6.37
C ALA A 215 20.63 -20.86 -5.51
N PRO A 216 21.12 -21.87 -4.76
CA PRO A 216 22.38 -21.75 -4.03
C PRO A 216 23.54 -21.42 -4.97
N THR A 217 24.37 -20.45 -4.59
CA THR A 217 25.57 -20.10 -5.37
C THR A 217 26.63 -21.20 -5.28
N LYS A 218 27.35 -21.44 -6.37
CA LYS A 218 28.48 -22.40 -6.38
C LYS A 218 29.69 -21.87 -5.60
N LYS A 219 29.81 -20.55 -5.46
CA LYS A 219 30.90 -19.88 -4.76
C LYS A 219 30.34 -18.63 -4.08
N ALA A 220 30.38 -18.64 -2.75
CA ALA A 220 29.95 -17.50 -1.94
C ALA A 220 30.74 -16.24 -2.32
N LYS A 221 30.02 -15.14 -2.50
CA LYS A 221 30.57 -13.80 -2.73
C LYS A 221 30.33 -12.95 -1.50
N ARG A 222 31.34 -12.15 -1.15
CA ARG A 222 31.18 -11.10 -0.14
C ARG A 222 30.65 -9.84 -0.81
N VAL A 223 29.46 -9.39 -0.44
CA VAL A 223 28.74 -8.27 -1.10
C VAL A 223 28.51 -7.15 -0.10
N ALA A 224 29.04 -5.97 -0.40
CA ALA A 224 28.74 -4.76 0.38
C ALA A 224 27.41 -4.15 -0.05
N ILE A 225 26.59 -3.73 0.92
CA ILE A 225 25.32 -3.06 0.70
C ILE A 225 25.37 -1.70 1.41
N ILE A 226 25.31 -0.63 0.64
CA ILE A 226 25.42 0.74 1.15
C ILE A 226 23.99 1.29 1.36
N GLY A 227 23.56 1.33 2.62
CA GLY A 227 22.24 1.75 3.06
C GLY A 227 21.37 0.59 3.56
N GLY A 228 20.90 0.72 4.79
CA GLY A 228 20.05 -0.24 5.50
C GLY A 228 18.55 0.03 5.39
N GLY A 229 18.11 0.72 4.32
CA GLY A 229 16.69 0.87 4.00
C GLY A 229 16.09 -0.43 3.44
N ILE A 230 14.80 -0.41 3.06
CA ILE A 230 14.10 -1.61 2.55
C ILE A 230 14.84 -2.27 1.38
N GLY A 231 15.37 -1.47 0.44
CA GLY A 231 16.12 -2.03 -0.71
C GLY A 231 17.42 -2.74 -0.31
N GLY A 232 18.10 -2.22 0.71
CA GLY A 232 19.31 -2.84 1.26
C GLY A 232 19.01 -4.10 2.04
N MET A 233 18.03 -4.07 2.93
CA MET A 233 17.61 -5.25 3.72
C MET A 233 17.09 -6.38 2.83
N GLU A 234 16.23 -6.07 1.86
CA GLU A 234 15.75 -7.09 0.91
C GLU A 234 16.91 -7.70 0.10
N SER A 235 17.84 -6.86 -0.40
CA SER A 235 19.03 -7.35 -1.10
C SER A 235 19.89 -8.28 -0.23
N ALA A 236 20.07 -7.92 1.05
CA ALA A 236 20.83 -8.73 2.00
C ALA A 236 20.19 -10.10 2.23
N LEU A 237 18.87 -10.13 2.47
CA LEU A 237 18.15 -11.39 2.68
C LEU A 237 18.19 -12.30 1.45
N VAL A 238 17.95 -11.74 0.26
CA VAL A 238 18.02 -12.52 -1.00
C VAL A 238 19.41 -13.09 -1.23
N LEU A 239 20.46 -12.27 -1.05
CA LEU A 239 21.84 -12.72 -1.20
C LEU A 239 22.21 -13.80 -0.17
N HIS A 240 21.77 -13.65 1.08
CA HIS A 240 21.98 -14.65 2.12
C HIS A 240 21.31 -15.96 1.76
N GLN A 241 20.06 -15.95 1.30
CA GLN A 241 19.34 -17.14 0.84
C GLN A 241 20.03 -17.84 -0.34
N GLN A 242 20.73 -17.09 -1.19
CA GLN A 242 21.56 -17.66 -2.26
C GLN A 242 22.88 -18.27 -1.74
N GLY A 243 23.24 -18.08 -0.46
CA GLY A 243 24.50 -18.54 0.13
C GLY A 243 25.66 -17.53 -0.06
N ASN A 244 25.37 -16.28 -0.41
CA ASN A 244 26.34 -15.19 -0.41
C ASN A 244 26.50 -14.59 1.00
N ILE A 245 27.51 -13.76 1.19
CA ILE A 245 27.85 -13.09 2.45
C ILE A 245 27.60 -11.59 2.31
N PRO A 246 26.37 -11.11 2.56
CA PRO A 246 26.06 -9.69 2.54
C PRO A 246 26.59 -9.00 3.80
N VAL A 247 27.03 -7.72 3.65
CA VAL A 247 27.42 -6.83 4.74
C VAL A 247 26.77 -5.48 4.51
N ILE A 248 25.97 -5.00 5.46
CA ILE A 248 25.25 -3.72 5.37
C ILE A 248 26.06 -2.62 6.05
N PHE A 249 26.21 -1.49 5.36
CA PHE A 249 26.73 -0.24 5.92
C PHE A 249 25.59 0.77 6.02
N GLU A 250 25.21 1.14 7.23
CA GLU A 250 24.12 2.07 7.51
C GLU A 250 24.65 3.32 8.24
N LYS A 251 24.32 4.50 7.70
CA LYS A 251 24.81 5.78 8.26
C LYS A 251 24.18 6.16 9.58
N THR A 252 23.00 5.61 9.88
CA THR A 252 22.28 5.86 11.14
C THR A 252 22.50 4.71 12.14
N ASN A 253 21.89 4.79 13.30
CA ASN A 253 21.94 3.75 14.33
C ASN A 253 20.83 2.70 14.19
N GLU A 254 20.01 2.75 13.11
CA GLU A 254 18.91 1.81 12.90
C GLU A 254 18.63 1.48 11.43
N LEU A 255 18.11 0.27 11.19
CA LEU A 255 17.64 -0.15 9.88
C LEU A 255 16.22 0.36 9.59
N GLY A 256 15.90 0.55 8.30
CA GLY A 256 14.58 0.93 7.80
C GLY A 256 14.59 2.15 6.87
N GLY A 257 15.59 3.03 7.00
CA GLY A 257 15.76 4.20 6.14
C GLY A 257 14.53 5.11 6.13
N LEU A 258 14.20 5.67 4.99
CA LEU A 258 13.06 6.59 4.83
C LEU A 258 11.70 5.93 5.09
N PHE A 259 11.62 4.59 5.03
CA PHE A 259 10.38 3.88 5.32
C PHE A 259 9.97 3.96 6.80
N LEU A 260 10.91 4.23 7.72
CA LEU A 260 10.61 4.56 9.11
C LEU A 260 9.69 5.80 9.20
N THR A 261 9.99 6.84 8.42
CA THR A 261 9.15 8.04 8.32
C THR A 261 7.79 7.70 7.69
N ALA A 262 7.79 6.98 6.57
CA ALA A 262 6.56 6.63 5.86
C ALA A 262 5.61 5.76 6.68
N SER A 263 6.13 4.93 7.60
CA SER A 263 5.36 4.05 8.48
C SER A 263 4.89 4.70 9.78
N ALA A 264 5.33 5.93 10.09
CA ALA A 264 5.12 6.52 11.41
C ALA A 264 3.65 6.90 11.71
N MET A 265 2.83 7.10 10.68
CA MET A 265 1.41 7.44 10.82
C MET A 265 0.64 6.35 11.57
N THR A 266 -0.44 6.75 12.25
CA THR A 266 -1.18 5.87 13.19
C THR A 266 -1.81 4.65 12.51
N PHE A 267 -2.39 4.82 11.33
CA PHE A 267 -3.05 3.75 10.56
C PHE A 267 -2.09 2.84 9.79
N LYS A 268 -0.76 3.01 9.93
CA LYS A 268 0.26 2.23 9.21
C LYS A 268 0.90 1.13 10.06
N GLU A 269 0.11 0.46 10.89
CA GLU A 269 0.64 -0.57 11.78
C GLU A 269 1.29 -1.74 11.02
N ASN A 270 0.74 -2.12 9.87
CA ASN A 270 1.35 -3.17 9.05
C ASN A 270 2.66 -2.73 8.39
N ASP A 271 2.85 -1.44 8.11
CA ASP A 271 4.12 -0.92 7.62
C ASP A 271 5.18 -0.96 8.72
N LYS A 272 4.81 -0.64 9.97
CA LYS A 272 5.68 -0.79 11.14
C LYS A 272 6.03 -2.25 11.38
N GLU A 273 5.05 -3.17 11.25
CA GLU A 273 5.31 -4.60 11.39
C GLU A 273 6.24 -5.12 10.28
N LEU A 274 6.11 -4.62 9.06
CA LEU A 274 7.04 -4.97 7.98
C LEU A 274 8.49 -4.59 8.32
N ILE A 275 8.70 -3.42 8.94
CA ILE A 275 10.04 -3.01 9.40
C ILE A 275 10.53 -3.94 10.50
N ARG A 276 9.68 -4.27 11.48
CA ARG A 276 10.01 -5.22 12.56
C ARG A 276 10.38 -6.59 11.98
N TRP A 277 9.62 -7.08 11.02
CA TRP A 277 9.91 -8.31 10.30
C TRP A 277 11.29 -8.27 9.62
N TYR A 278 11.61 -7.22 8.86
CA TYR A 278 12.93 -7.11 8.23
C TYR A 278 14.07 -7.11 9.24
N LYS A 279 13.93 -6.37 10.34
CA LYS A 279 14.95 -6.30 11.39
C LYS A 279 15.18 -7.69 12.01
N ARG A 280 14.11 -8.42 12.34
CA ARG A 280 14.19 -9.80 12.86
C ARG A 280 14.87 -10.76 11.87
N GLU A 281 14.48 -10.72 10.61
CA GLU A 281 15.07 -11.60 9.59
C GLU A 281 16.55 -11.30 9.33
N ILE A 282 16.97 -10.05 9.36
CA ILE A 282 18.40 -9.66 9.26
C ILE A 282 19.17 -10.20 10.46
N GLU A 283 18.64 -10.03 11.68
CA GLU A 283 19.25 -10.55 12.90
C GLU A 283 19.32 -12.09 12.91
N LYS A 284 18.21 -12.76 12.62
CA LYS A 284 18.10 -14.21 12.55
C LYS A 284 19.05 -14.83 11.51
N ALA A 285 19.24 -14.16 10.39
CA ALA A 285 20.19 -14.57 9.35
C ALA A 285 21.66 -14.31 9.74
N GLY A 286 21.94 -13.63 10.86
CA GLY A 286 23.29 -13.28 11.30
C GLY A 286 24.01 -12.34 10.31
N ILE A 287 23.27 -11.50 9.58
CA ILE A 287 23.85 -10.58 8.59
C ILE A 287 24.60 -9.46 9.32
N GLU A 288 25.87 -9.27 8.96
CA GLU A 288 26.73 -8.23 9.52
C GLU A 288 26.22 -6.83 9.13
N VAL A 289 26.03 -5.95 10.13
CA VAL A 289 25.58 -4.57 9.95
C VAL A 289 26.53 -3.60 10.65
N HIS A 290 27.10 -2.67 9.89
CA HIS A 290 27.89 -1.56 10.41
C HIS A 290 27.01 -0.31 10.54
N PHE A 291 26.50 -0.07 11.72
CA PHE A 291 25.74 1.14 12.04
C PHE A 291 26.67 2.37 12.18
N ASN A 292 26.08 3.57 12.09
CA ASN A 292 26.79 4.87 12.17
C ASN A 292 27.97 4.96 11.19
N THR A 293 27.84 4.29 10.04
CA THR A 293 28.89 4.17 9.03
C THR A 293 28.41 4.73 7.68
N GLU A 294 28.69 6.00 7.46
CA GLU A 294 28.37 6.64 6.19
C GLU A 294 29.46 6.34 5.16
N VAL A 295 29.05 5.75 4.03
CA VAL A 295 29.93 5.45 2.90
C VAL A 295 29.68 6.48 1.79
N THR A 296 30.61 7.39 1.60
CA THR A 296 30.60 8.40 0.54
C THR A 296 31.42 7.97 -0.69
N ASP A 297 32.38 7.07 -0.50
CA ASP A 297 33.16 6.45 -1.58
C ASP A 297 33.24 4.93 -1.38
N VAL A 298 32.78 4.17 -2.36
CA VAL A 298 32.79 2.70 -2.32
C VAL A 298 34.21 2.09 -2.29
N ASN A 299 35.24 2.85 -2.59
CA ASN A 299 36.62 2.37 -2.52
C ASN A 299 37.16 2.32 -1.08
N THR A 300 36.51 2.94 -0.13
CA THR A 300 36.98 3.03 1.28
C THR A 300 36.58 1.85 2.16
N ILE A 301 35.62 1.02 1.73
CA ILE A 301 35.05 -0.05 2.56
C ILE A 301 35.81 -1.39 2.48
N GLY A 302 36.95 -1.42 1.82
CA GLY A 302 37.74 -2.65 1.64
C GLY A 302 37.36 -3.47 0.43
N LYS A 303 37.75 -4.78 0.42
CA LYS A 303 37.55 -5.66 -0.74
C LYS A 303 36.23 -6.41 -0.63
N PHE A 304 35.37 -6.25 -1.64
CA PHE A 304 34.15 -6.99 -1.86
C PHE A 304 34.09 -7.48 -3.31
N ASP A 305 33.40 -8.60 -3.52
CA ASP A 305 33.21 -9.16 -4.87
C ASP A 305 32.18 -8.34 -5.66
N ALA A 306 31.20 -7.74 -4.98
CA ALA A 306 30.24 -6.80 -5.54
C ALA A 306 29.80 -5.76 -4.50
N VAL A 307 29.24 -4.65 -4.99
CA VAL A 307 28.67 -3.57 -4.15
C VAL A 307 27.26 -3.24 -4.64
N ILE A 308 26.32 -3.16 -3.73
CA ILE A 308 24.96 -2.66 -3.98
C ILE A 308 24.80 -1.31 -3.29
N ILE A 309 24.50 -0.26 -4.06
CA ILE A 309 24.19 1.08 -3.57
C ILE A 309 22.68 1.17 -3.40
N ALA A 310 22.23 1.34 -2.14
CA ALA A 310 20.84 1.40 -1.73
C ALA A 310 20.55 2.64 -0.87
N THR A 311 21.20 3.76 -1.19
CA THR A 311 21.24 5.00 -0.37
C THR A 311 19.98 5.85 -0.42
N GLY A 312 18.98 5.42 -1.19
CA GLY A 312 17.65 6.03 -1.18
C GLY A 312 17.59 7.43 -1.78
N SER A 313 16.87 8.31 -1.11
CA SER A 313 16.53 9.65 -1.61
C SER A 313 16.45 10.66 -0.45
N THR A 314 16.48 11.95 -0.82
CA THR A 314 16.30 13.09 0.09
C THR A 314 15.12 13.95 -0.37
N PRO A 315 14.48 14.71 0.53
CA PRO A 315 13.42 15.64 0.14
C PRO A 315 13.91 16.63 -0.92
N ARG A 316 13.07 16.88 -1.91
CA ARG A 316 13.32 17.94 -2.90
C ARG A 316 13.25 19.29 -2.22
N THR A 317 14.11 20.22 -2.62
CA THR A 317 14.10 21.61 -2.14
C THR A 317 13.76 22.57 -3.27
N MET A 318 13.16 23.71 -2.92
CA MET A 318 12.85 24.81 -3.87
C MET A 318 13.39 26.14 -3.32
N PRO A 319 14.73 26.36 -3.38
CA PRO A 319 15.36 27.56 -2.81
C PRO A 319 14.95 28.87 -3.52
N MET A 320 14.26 28.77 -4.66
CA MET A 320 13.69 29.94 -5.36
C MET A 320 12.40 30.46 -4.69
N ILE A 321 11.80 29.72 -3.76
CA ILE A 321 10.66 30.18 -2.97
C ILE A 321 11.21 30.85 -1.70
N PRO A 322 11.05 32.15 -1.51
CA PRO A 322 11.46 32.83 -0.27
C PRO A 322 10.84 32.18 0.96
N GLY A 323 11.64 31.89 1.97
CA GLY A 323 11.21 31.24 3.21
C GLY A 323 11.02 29.72 3.13
N PHE A 324 11.41 29.08 2.03
CA PHE A 324 11.26 27.61 1.88
C PHE A 324 12.01 26.81 2.95
N GLU A 325 13.06 27.33 3.52
CA GLU A 325 13.82 26.73 4.62
C GLU A 325 13.01 26.53 5.91
N LYS A 326 11.86 27.23 6.04
CA LYS A 326 10.90 27.07 7.16
C LYS A 326 9.99 25.85 6.98
N ALA A 327 9.91 25.28 5.77
CA ALA A 327 9.06 24.12 5.50
C ALA A 327 9.65 22.86 6.15
N LEU A 328 8.85 22.20 6.97
CA LEU A 328 9.19 20.93 7.60
C LEU A 328 9.25 19.79 6.56
N THR A 329 10.19 18.91 6.74
CA THR A 329 10.20 17.63 6.02
C THR A 329 9.22 16.63 6.67
N PHE A 330 8.79 15.61 5.94
CA PHE A 330 8.03 14.51 6.54
C PHE A 330 8.77 13.80 7.67
N THR A 331 10.11 13.74 7.62
CA THR A 331 10.90 13.13 8.69
C THR A 331 10.77 13.93 9.97
N GLN A 332 10.89 15.24 9.90
CA GLN A 332 10.68 16.12 11.05
C GLN A 332 9.26 15.99 11.60
N LEU A 333 8.25 16.06 10.73
CA LEU A 333 6.86 15.97 11.15
C LEU A 333 6.50 14.62 11.78
N LEU A 334 6.80 13.52 11.09
CA LEU A 334 6.25 12.21 11.42
C LEU A 334 7.17 11.38 12.33
N LYS A 335 8.48 11.32 12.02
CA LYS A 335 9.42 10.49 12.77
C LYS A 335 9.99 11.24 13.98
N GLU A 336 10.42 12.47 13.80
CA GLU A 336 10.98 13.30 14.86
C GLU A 336 9.90 13.98 15.71
N LYS A 337 8.62 13.88 15.28
CA LYS A 337 7.44 14.40 15.99
C LYS A 337 7.57 15.88 16.33
N HIS A 338 8.05 16.68 15.35
CA HIS A 338 8.11 18.12 15.51
C HIS A 338 6.71 18.67 15.83
N GLU A 339 6.60 19.43 16.90
CA GLU A 339 5.34 20.06 17.29
C GLU A 339 4.88 21.05 16.23
N VAL A 340 3.64 20.92 15.81
CA VAL A 340 3.02 21.82 14.85
C VAL A 340 1.83 22.55 15.47
N GLY A 341 1.58 23.76 15.01
CA GLY A 341 0.40 24.53 15.38
C GLY A 341 -0.90 23.90 14.87
N ASP A 342 -1.97 24.66 14.92
CA ASP A 342 -3.31 24.17 14.56
C ASP A 342 -3.49 24.00 13.04
N LYS A 343 -3.08 25.01 12.26
CA LYS A 343 -3.20 25.04 10.81
C LYS A 343 -1.90 24.60 10.14
N VAL A 344 -1.93 23.43 9.47
CA VAL A 344 -0.75 22.85 8.82
C VAL A 344 -0.96 22.79 7.30
N LEU A 345 -0.17 23.57 6.56
CA LEU A 345 -0.24 23.60 5.10
C LEU A 345 0.74 22.59 4.47
N PHE A 346 0.22 21.72 3.63
CA PHE A 346 1.00 20.78 2.82
C PHE A 346 1.25 21.37 1.43
N LEU A 347 2.52 21.57 1.10
CA LEU A 347 2.95 21.98 -0.24
C LEU A 347 3.07 20.72 -1.12
N GLY A 348 2.06 20.48 -1.95
CA GLY A 348 1.86 19.30 -2.76
C GLY A 348 0.79 18.35 -2.18
N GLY A 349 -0.14 17.91 -3.03
CA GLY A 349 -1.27 17.02 -2.70
C GLY A 349 -1.03 15.57 -3.14
N GLY A 350 0.23 15.10 -3.10
CA GLY A 350 0.57 13.71 -3.34
C GLY A 350 0.10 12.78 -2.23
N GLN A 351 0.28 11.46 -2.42
CA GLN A 351 -0.20 10.45 -1.45
C GLN A 351 0.32 10.71 -0.04
N SER A 352 1.61 10.99 0.14
CA SER A 352 2.20 11.21 1.48
C SER A 352 1.61 12.43 2.17
N SER A 353 1.32 13.50 1.43
CA SER A 353 0.68 14.71 1.98
C SER A 353 -0.76 14.43 2.41
N CYS A 354 -1.55 13.76 1.57
CA CYS A 354 -2.93 13.42 1.91
C CYS A 354 -3.00 12.44 3.08
N GLU A 355 -2.08 11.46 3.16
CA GLU A 355 -1.98 10.54 4.30
C GLU A 355 -1.61 11.27 5.59
N ALA A 356 -0.60 12.16 5.56
CA ALA A 356 -0.20 12.93 6.74
C ALA A 356 -1.27 13.94 7.17
N ALA A 357 -1.94 14.60 6.21
CA ALA A 357 -3.07 15.47 6.48
C ALA A 357 -4.21 14.72 7.17
N TYR A 358 -4.53 13.53 6.67
CA TYR A 358 -5.55 12.65 7.25
C TYR A 358 -5.19 12.21 8.69
N ASP A 359 -3.93 11.84 8.93
CA ASP A 359 -3.45 11.46 10.25
C ASP A 359 -3.52 12.63 11.25
N LEU A 360 -3.06 13.82 10.84
CA LEU A 360 -3.11 15.03 11.67
C LEU A 360 -4.55 15.40 12.02
N LEU A 361 -5.45 15.31 11.09
CA LEU A 361 -6.86 15.62 11.29
C LEU A 361 -7.54 14.66 12.27
N LEU A 362 -7.38 13.33 12.06
CA LEU A 362 -8.10 12.35 12.85
C LEU A 362 -7.51 12.13 14.25
N ASN A 363 -6.20 12.19 14.37
CA ASN A 363 -5.53 11.71 15.59
C ASN A 363 -4.89 12.84 16.42
N TYR A 364 -4.73 14.01 15.81
CA TYR A 364 -4.10 15.16 16.49
C TYR A 364 -5.00 16.41 16.53
N GLY A 365 -6.21 16.33 15.97
CA GLY A 365 -7.19 17.44 15.97
C GLY A 365 -6.67 18.69 15.24
N LYS A 366 -5.77 18.55 14.27
CA LYS A 366 -5.21 19.65 13.50
C LYS A 366 -6.07 19.96 12.26
N HIS A 367 -5.88 21.14 11.71
CA HIS A 367 -6.57 21.63 10.51
C HIS A 367 -5.61 21.66 9.32
N PRO A 368 -5.48 20.56 8.55
CA PRO A 368 -4.63 20.51 7.38
C PRO A 368 -5.20 21.35 6.23
N ILE A 369 -4.29 21.93 5.43
CA ILE A 369 -4.58 22.67 4.20
C ILE A 369 -3.68 22.09 3.12
N ILE A 370 -4.19 21.88 1.90
CA ILE A 370 -3.40 21.29 0.81
C ILE A 370 -3.32 22.27 -0.37
N VAL A 371 -2.11 22.53 -0.84
CA VAL A 371 -1.85 23.30 -2.07
C VAL A 371 -1.25 22.35 -3.10
N GLU A 372 -1.97 22.09 -4.20
CA GLU A 372 -1.58 21.13 -5.23
C GLU A 372 -1.48 21.80 -6.60
N TYR A 373 -0.36 21.57 -7.29
CA TYR A 373 -0.10 22.08 -8.62
C TYR A 373 -0.97 21.42 -9.70
N ALA A 374 -1.26 20.13 -9.54
CA ALA A 374 -2.09 19.37 -10.47
C ALA A 374 -3.59 19.73 -10.35
N ASN A 375 -4.36 19.13 -11.23
CA ASN A 375 -5.82 19.30 -11.30
C ASN A 375 -6.60 18.38 -10.34
N ASP A 376 -5.90 17.56 -9.56
CA ASP A 376 -6.52 16.62 -8.63
C ASP A 376 -5.52 16.17 -7.55
N LEU A 377 -6.03 15.75 -6.40
CA LEU A 377 -5.23 15.11 -5.36
C LEU A 377 -4.77 13.71 -5.79
N VAL A 378 -3.59 13.31 -5.32
CA VAL A 378 -3.01 11.99 -5.60
C VAL A 378 -3.03 11.67 -7.10
N ALA A 379 -2.75 12.67 -7.93
CA ALA A 379 -2.81 12.57 -9.40
C ALA A 379 -1.68 11.71 -9.98
N ALA A 380 -0.65 11.39 -9.20
CA ALA A 380 0.47 10.57 -9.66
C ALA A 380 -0.02 9.19 -10.12
N GLN A 381 0.36 8.82 -11.33
CA GLN A 381 0.15 7.48 -11.86
C GLN A 381 0.93 6.48 -10.99
N ALA A 382 0.47 5.28 -10.82
CA ALA A 382 1.08 4.19 -10.06
C ALA A 382 0.45 3.87 -8.70
N THR A 383 -0.54 4.62 -8.26
CA THR A 383 -1.29 4.31 -7.04
C THR A 383 -2.63 3.65 -7.38
N CYS A 384 -3.01 2.64 -6.64
CA CYS A 384 -4.28 1.94 -6.83
C CYS A 384 -5.47 2.87 -6.52
N LEU A 385 -6.52 2.79 -7.34
CA LEU A 385 -7.73 3.60 -7.17
C LEU A 385 -8.37 3.42 -5.78
N ALA A 386 -8.32 2.23 -5.19
CA ALA A 386 -8.84 2.01 -3.83
C ALA A 386 -8.16 2.91 -2.79
N ASN A 387 -6.86 3.19 -2.96
CA ASN A 387 -6.11 4.06 -2.06
C ASN A 387 -6.38 5.55 -2.37
N THR A 388 -6.39 5.92 -3.66
CA THR A 388 -6.54 7.32 -4.06
C THR A 388 -7.95 7.84 -3.88
N SER A 389 -8.99 7.03 -4.18
CA SER A 389 -10.38 7.43 -3.97
C SER A 389 -10.69 7.60 -2.49
N TYR A 390 -10.20 6.71 -1.61
CA TYR A 390 -10.36 6.88 -0.18
C TYR A 390 -9.83 8.24 0.30
N LEU A 391 -8.61 8.59 -0.08
CA LEU A 391 -7.99 9.85 0.36
C LEU A 391 -8.73 11.08 -0.17
N ARG A 392 -9.20 11.05 -1.42
CA ARG A 392 -10.02 12.13 -1.99
C ARG A 392 -11.34 12.29 -1.25
N ASP A 393 -12.07 11.18 -1.07
CA ASP A 393 -13.35 11.17 -0.37
C ASP A 393 -13.18 11.60 1.09
N ALA A 394 -12.08 11.21 1.76
CA ALA A 394 -11.76 11.65 3.11
C ALA A 394 -11.49 13.15 3.20
N MET A 395 -10.70 13.73 2.27
CA MET A 395 -10.45 15.18 2.25
C MET A 395 -11.74 15.97 2.00
N GLU A 396 -12.59 15.48 1.10
CA GLU A 396 -13.89 16.08 0.80
C GLU A 396 -14.84 15.98 2.00
N TYR A 397 -14.97 14.81 2.61
CA TYR A 397 -15.83 14.55 3.77
C TYR A 397 -15.48 15.45 4.96
N HIS A 398 -14.19 15.58 5.26
CA HIS A 398 -13.70 16.41 6.34
C HIS A 398 -13.57 17.90 5.96
N LYS A 399 -13.98 18.27 4.74
CA LYS A 399 -13.94 19.66 4.24
C LYS A 399 -12.54 20.28 4.37
N VAL A 400 -11.50 19.48 4.12
CA VAL A 400 -10.12 19.98 4.11
C VAL A 400 -9.98 21.02 2.99
N PRO A 401 -9.47 22.23 3.25
CA PRO A 401 -9.21 23.20 2.21
C PRO A 401 -8.16 22.70 1.22
N VAL A 402 -8.54 22.58 -0.06
CA VAL A 402 -7.67 22.10 -1.14
C VAL A 402 -7.62 23.15 -2.24
N TYR A 403 -6.43 23.66 -2.53
CA TYR A 403 -6.18 24.62 -3.62
C TYR A 403 -5.49 23.88 -4.76
N LEU A 404 -6.28 23.43 -5.74
CA LEU A 404 -5.79 22.81 -6.97
C LEU A 404 -5.27 23.85 -7.96
N HIS A 405 -4.49 23.41 -8.96
CA HIS A 405 -3.82 24.29 -9.93
C HIS A 405 -3.04 25.42 -9.25
N SER A 406 -2.46 25.16 -8.09
CA SER A 406 -1.87 26.18 -7.23
C SER A 406 -0.49 25.82 -6.74
N THR A 407 0.32 26.83 -6.52
CA THR A 407 1.66 26.67 -5.93
C THR A 407 1.92 27.74 -4.89
N VAL A 408 2.78 27.44 -3.92
CA VAL A 408 3.29 28.41 -2.95
C VAL A 408 4.40 29.22 -3.61
N THR A 409 4.36 30.54 -3.49
CA THR A 409 5.37 31.46 -4.02
C THR A 409 6.21 32.14 -2.94
N GLU A 410 5.75 32.13 -1.70
CA GLU A 410 6.46 32.66 -0.52
C GLU A 410 5.97 31.98 0.76
N ILE A 411 6.86 31.74 1.71
CA ILE A 411 6.56 31.22 3.04
C ILE A 411 7.01 32.23 4.10
N THR A 412 6.11 32.61 4.99
CA THR A 412 6.35 33.52 6.11
C THR A 412 6.03 32.84 7.44
N ASP A 413 6.25 33.51 8.55
CA ASP A 413 5.88 33.01 9.89
C ASP A 413 4.37 33.02 10.16
N LYS A 414 3.58 33.65 9.27
CA LYS A 414 2.13 33.76 9.41
C LYS A 414 1.35 32.97 8.38
N GLY A 415 2.02 32.35 7.43
CA GLY A 415 1.39 31.61 6.34
C GLY A 415 2.13 31.71 5.02
N CYS A 416 1.44 31.40 3.93
CA CYS A 416 1.99 31.33 2.59
C CYS A 416 1.25 32.22 1.59
N THR A 417 1.99 32.80 0.65
CA THR A 417 1.40 33.33 -0.58
C THR A 417 1.21 32.17 -1.56
N VAL A 418 -0.03 31.97 -1.97
CA VAL A 418 -0.44 30.92 -2.92
C VAL A 418 -0.82 31.57 -4.23
N LYS A 419 -0.36 31.01 -5.35
CA LYS A 419 -0.69 31.47 -6.70
C LYS A 419 -1.39 30.36 -7.47
N ASN A 420 -2.59 30.65 -8.00
CA ASN A 420 -3.24 29.81 -8.98
C ASN A 420 -2.52 29.94 -10.33
N VAL A 421 -2.01 28.83 -10.86
CA VAL A 421 -1.17 28.83 -12.07
C VAL A 421 -1.97 28.96 -13.37
N GLN A 422 -3.30 28.74 -13.31
CA GLN A 422 -4.18 28.93 -14.47
C GLN A 422 -4.69 30.35 -14.59
N THR A 423 -5.14 30.95 -13.48
CA THR A 423 -5.70 32.33 -13.48
C THR A 423 -4.64 33.39 -13.25
N GLY A 424 -3.49 33.02 -12.66
CA GLY A 424 -2.45 33.95 -12.25
C GLY A 424 -2.76 34.72 -10.95
N GLU A 425 -3.93 34.49 -10.35
CA GLU A 425 -4.34 35.10 -9.10
C GLU A 425 -3.47 34.66 -7.93
N SER A 426 -3.10 35.58 -7.07
CA SER A 426 -2.36 35.31 -5.84
C SER A 426 -3.14 35.74 -4.62
N PHE A 427 -3.11 34.91 -3.57
CA PHE A 427 -3.80 35.18 -2.31
C PHE A 427 -2.97 34.61 -1.13
N PHE A 428 -3.24 35.12 0.05
CA PHE A 428 -2.54 34.69 1.27
C PHE A 428 -3.36 33.60 1.99
N VAL A 429 -2.70 32.54 2.40
CA VAL A 429 -3.25 31.46 3.23
C VAL A 429 -2.55 31.45 4.57
N GLU A 430 -3.30 31.75 5.62
CA GLU A 430 -2.81 31.72 7.00
C GLU A 430 -2.57 30.28 7.45
N CYS A 431 -1.39 29.97 7.96
CA CYS A 431 -1.04 28.68 8.56
C CYS A 431 0.11 28.84 9.55
N ASP A 432 0.18 27.90 10.51
CA ASP A 432 1.21 27.90 11.55
C ASP A 432 2.49 27.20 11.06
N ASN A 433 2.32 26.14 10.27
CA ASN A 433 3.43 25.38 9.72
C ASN A 433 3.20 25.00 8.27
N VAL A 434 4.30 24.86 7.54
CA VAL A 434 4.31 24.34 6.17
C VAL A 434 5.06 23.01 6.14
N VAL A 435 4.52 22.02 5.42
CA VAL A 435 5.16 20.72 5.23
C VAL A 435 5.50 20.55 3.74
N ASN A 436 6.75 20.23 3.50
CA ASN A 436 7.29 19.98 2.17
C ASN A 436 6.84 18.62 1.61
N GLY A 437 5.83 18.63 0.74
CA GLY A 437 5.25 17.47 0.07
C GLY A 437 5.56 17.38 -1.43
N ILE A 438 6.55 18.14 -1.95
CA ILE A 438 6.86 18.20 -3.39
C ILE A 438 7.71 17.02 -3.91
N GLY A 439 7.89 16.00 -3.08
CA GLY A 439 8.57 14.76 -3.46
C GLY A 439 10.05 14.72 -3.07
N PHE A 440 10.77 13.79 -3.69
CA PHE A 440 12.13 13.43 -3.34
C PHE A 440 13.06 13.49 -4.54
N VAL A 441 14.38 13.48 -4.28
CA VAL A 441 15.42 13.36 -5.30
C VAL A 441 16.37 12.21 -4.94
N PRO A 442 16.84 11.41 -5.93
CA PRO A 442 17.77 10.33 -5.69
C PRO A 442 19.07 10.81 -5.06
N THR A 443 19.63 10.02 -4.14
CA THR A 443 20.90 10.31 -3.45
C THR A 443 21.92 9.18 -3.70
N PRO A 444 22.50 9.07 -4.91
CA PRO A 444 23.46 8.03 -5.24
C PRO A 444 24.85 8.36 -4.67
N VAL A 445 25.54 7.34 -4.14
CA VAL A 445 26.96 7.44 -3.77
C VAL A 445 27.83 7.33 -5.02
N GLY A 446 28.94 8.09 -5.07
CA GLY A 446 29.91 8.04 -6.16
C GLY A 446 29.44 8.67 -7.49
N GLY A 447 28.41 9.54 -7.47
CA GLY A 447 27.89 10.25 -8.63
C GLY A 447 27.26 9.33 -9.69
N ARG A 448 26.99 9.85 -10.88
CA ARG A 448 26.37 9.09 -12.00
C ARG A 448 27.25 8.01 -12.61
N THR A 449 28.54 7.96 -12.29
CA THR A 449 29.56 7.14 -12.97
C THR A 449 29.90 5.81 -12.30
N ALA A 450 29.26 5.47 -11.18
CA ALA A 450 29.58 4.29 -10.39
C ALA A 450 29.03 2.96 -10.95
N SER A 451 29.20 2.68 -12.23
CA SER A 451 29.17 1.31 -12.73
C SER A 451 30.60 0.87 -13.00
N ARG A 452 31.10 -0.11 -12.25
CA ARG A 452 32.45 -0.67 -12.47
C ARG A 452 32.29 -2.07 -13.05
N LYS A 453 32.93 -2.32 -14.21
CA LYS A 453 33.06 -3.67 -14.77
C LYS A 453 34.46 -4.20 -14.49
N VAL A 454 34.54 -5.38 -13.90
CA VAL A 454 35.75 -6.16 -13.73
C VAL A 454 35.67 -7.38 -14.63
N LYS A 455 36.65 -7.55 -15.57
CA LYS A 455 36.63 -8.63 -16.59
C LYS A 455 35.30 -8.69 -17.36
N GLY A 456 34.75 -7.52 -17.72
CA GLY A 456 33.47 -7.42 -18.46
C GLY A 456 32.21 -7.62 -17.65
N LYS A 457 32.28 -7.97 -16.36
CA LYS A 457 31.13 -8.12 -15.46
C LYS A 457 30.95 -6.88 -14.60
N GLU A 458 29.70 -6.46 -14.44
CA GLU A 458 29.32 -5.38 -13.53
C GLU A 458 29.56 -5.84 -12.07
N THR A 459 30.17 -4.98 -11.26
CA THR A 459 30.47 -5.27 -9.84
C THR A 459 29.87 -4.21 -8.90
N ILE A 460 29.33 -3.11 -9.41
CA ILE A 460 28.63 -2.07 -8.66
C ILE A 460 27.22 -1.95 -9.23
N PHE A 461 26.24 -2.18 -8.37
CA PHE A 461 24.82 -2.15 -8.70
C PHE A 461 24.10 -1.06 -7.89
N ARG A 462 22.91 -0.68 -8.34
CA ARG A 462 22.07 0.30 -7.64
C ARG A 462 20.66 -0.20 -7.52
N VAL A 463 20.04 -0.02 -6.33
CA VAL A 463 18.66 -0.44 -6.04
C VAL A 463 17.87 0.68 -5.37
N GLY A 464 16.57 0.67 -5.55
CA GLY A 464 15.66 1.61 -4.88
C GLY A 464 15.75 3.04 -5.40
N ASP A 465 15.40 3.98 -4.54
CA ASP A 465 15.20 5.39 -4.87
C ASP A 465 16.48 6.14 -5.27
N CYS A 466 17.65 5.61 -4.94
CA CYS A 466 18.92 6.18 -5.45
C CYS A 466 19.07 6.05 -6.97
N VAL A 467 18.23 5.24 -7.61
CA VAL A 467 18.17 5.12 -9.08
C VAL A 467 17.06 5.98 -9.66
N ALA A 468 15.85 5.81 -9.12
CA ALA A 468 14.66 6.56 -9.50
C ALA A 468 13.64 6.45 -8.36
N ILE A 469 13.01 7.57 -8.04
CA ILE A 469 11.96 7.62 -7.03
C ILE A 469 10.82 6.69 -7.42
N GLY A 470 10.37 5.88 -6.46
CA GLY A 470 9.33 4.90 -6.70
C GLY A 470 8.53 4.57 -5.45
N ASN A 471 8.08 3.33 -5.36
CA ASN A 471 7.37 2.77 -4.22
C ASN A 471 8.03 1.44 -3.79
N LEU A 472 7.54 0.81 -2.74
CA LEU A 472 8.12 -0.44 -2.23
C LEU A 472 8.23 -1.54 -3.30
N ARG A 473 7.28 -1.62 -4.24
CA ARG A 473 7.35 -2.57 -5.35
C ARG A 473 8.60 -2.34 -6.21
N THR A 474 8.82 -1.10 -6.67
CA THR A 474 9.97 -0.79 -7.52
C THR A 474 11.30 -0.98 -6.79
N VAL A 475 11.32 -0.70 -5.48
CA VAL A 475 12.50 -0.92 -4.63
C VAL A 475 12.81 -2.42 -4.49
N ILE A 476 11.83 -3.20 -4.04
CA ILE A 476 12.00 -4.63 -3.75
C ILE A 476 12.27 -5.43 -5.02
N TRP A 477 11.49 -5.21 -6.09
CA TRP A 477 11.68 -5.95 -7.33
C TRP A 477 13.03 -5.65 -7.98
N ARG A 478 13.51 -4.40 -7.91
CA ARG A 478 14.86 -4.06 -8.38
C ARG A 478 15.95 -4.71 -7.54
N ALA A 479 15.76 -4.82 -6.22
CA ALA A 479 16.68 -5.56 -5.37
C ALA A 479 16.83 -7.03 -5.84
N TRP A 480 15.72 -7.70 -6.11
CA TRP A 480 15.72 -9.06 -6.67
C TRP A 480 16.39 -9.13 -8.04
N ASP A 481 16.02 -8.23 -8.98
CA ASP A 481 16.64 -8.18 -10.33
C ASP A 481 18.17 -8.02 -10.28
N VAL A 482 18.68 -7.31 -9.29
CA VAL A 482 20.13 -7.14 -9.06
C VAL A 482 20.73 -8.40 -8.45
N CYS A 483 20.12 -8.93 -7.39
CA CYS A 483 20.62 -10.11 -6.70
C CYS A 483 20.66 -11.37 -7.59
N MET A 484 19.72 -11.49 -8.55
CA MET A 484 19.73 -12.58 -9.55
C MET A 484 20.92 -12.48 -10.54
N LYS A 485 21.65 -11.37 -10.59
CA LYS A 485 22.84 -11.18 -11.47
C LYS A 485 24.15 -11.38 -10.72
N ILE A 486 24.14 -11.36 -9.41
CA ILE A 486 25.31 -11.51 -8.56
C ILE A 486 25.61 -13.01 -8.34
#